data_041a9c111575cd41c212bc7577e861b6
#
_entry.id   041a9c111575cd41c212bc7577e861b6
#
_cell.length_a   1.000
_cell.length_b   1.000
_cell.length_c   1.000
_cell.angle_alpha   90.00
_cell.angle_beta   90.00
_cell.angle_gamma   90.00
#
_symmetry.space_group_name_H-M   'P 1'
#
loop_
_entity.id
_entity.type
_entity.pdbx_description
1 polymer ?
#
loop_
_entity_poly.entity_id
_entity_poly.type
_entity_poly.pdbx_seq_one_letter_code
_entity_poly.pdbx_strand_id
1 'polypeptide(L)'
;MPMKRITGSRPRKRIPAVPAIATAVTVTAAFLLSGAADPGGKAPACTTAPSDSFWHAPVDELPVHPKSDRYVASIGAAEPLHPDFGSGLVEGRPFGIPVSVSETTMPESKVSLDYAEESDTSGYRIPPDAKVENGPASDGDRHVVVWDKALCKSYELFDAERQGGSAWHAGSGAIFDLRSNALRPDGWTSADAAGLAILPGLARYEEAAGGRIDHAIRITVPRSDQSYVWPARHQAGQAADSSLPPMGLRLRLKSSVDTSGLAPQAKAVADALKKYGVIVADNGSPWYITGEENAGWDNAQLDGLKAFKGSDFEAVDASGLQQAPDSGAVAPR
;
A
#
# COMPACT_ATOMS: atom_id res chain seq x y z
N MET A 1 -43.31 -40.32 23.04
CA MET A 1 -43.12 -41.34 22.00
C MET A 1 -41.67 -41.37 21.62
N PRO A 2 -40.95 -42.49 21.87
CA PRO A 2 -39.53 -42.57 21.64
C PRO A 2 -39.18 -43.08 20.24
N MET A 3 -38.21 -42.46 19.61
CA MET A 3 -37.67 -42.83 18.29
C MET A 3 -36.80 -44.10 18.38
N LYS A 4 -37.08 -45.08 17.53
CA LYS A 4 -36.35 -46.36 17.38
C LYS A 4 -35.02 -46.13 16.70
N ARG A 5 -33.93 -46.71 17.27
CA ARG A 5 -32.63 -46.93 16.60
C ARG A 5 -32.74 -48.07 15.63
N ILE A 6 -32.27 -47.88 14.41
CA ILE A 6 -32.08 -48.95 13.45
C ILE A 6 -30.58 -49.19 13.29
N THR A 7 -30.13 -50.35 13.75
CA THR A 7 -28.78 -50.92 13.54
C THR A 7 -28.79 -51.79 12.27
N GLY A 8 -28.04 -51.37 11.26
CA GLY A 8 -27.83 -52.18 10.05
C GLY A 8 -26.36 -52.36 9.79
N SER A 9 -25.85 -53.52 10.09
CA SER A 9 -24.49 -53.97 9.72
C SER A 9 -24.47 -54.46 8.27
N ARG A 10 -23.57 -53.90 7.45
CA ARG A 10 -23.27 -54.45 6.11
C ARG A 10 -21.96 -55.22 6.11
N PRO A 11 -21.88 -56.38 5.40
CA PRO A 11 -20.70 -57.23 5.39
C PRO A 11 -19.58 -56.66 4.51
N ARG A 12 -18.33 -56.75 4.98
CA ARG A 12 -17.10 -56.39 4.24
C ARG A 12 -16.80 -57.43 3.17
N LYS A 13 -16.79 -57.01 1.89
CA LYS A 13 -16.21 -57.81 0.79
C LYS A 13 -14.68 -57.75 0.84
N ARG A 14 -14.05 -58.91 0.86
CA ARG A 14 -12.58 -59.09 0.71
C ARG A 14 -12.20 -58.84 -0.74
N ILE A 15 -11.20 -58.00 -0.98
CA ILE A 15 -10.57 -57.75 -2.28
C ILE A 15 -9.31 -58.64 -2.34
N PRO A 16 -9.08 -59.40 -3.42
CA PRO A 16 -7.88 -60.26 -3.56
C PRO A 16 -6.63 -59.41 -3.82
N ALA A 17 -5.51 -59.88 -3.25
CA ALA A 17 -4.19 -59.27 -3.42
C ALA A 17 -3.65 -59.50 -4.83
N VAL A 18 -3.17 -58.42 -5.47
CA VAL A 18 -2.42 -58.46 -6.73
C VAL A 18 -0.93 -58.39 -6.40
N PRO A 19 -0.08 -59.21 -7.03
CA PRO A 19 1.35 -59.24 -6.74
C PRO A 19 2.04 -57.97 -7.29
N ALA A 20 2.87 -57.32 -6.47
CA ALA A 20 3.67 -56.19 -6.83
C ALA A 20 4.86 -56.60 -7.71
N ILE A 21 4.90 -56.10 -8.92
CA ILE A 21 6.09 -56.14 -9.79
C ILE A 21 6.98 -54.96 -9.38
N ALA A 22 8.14 -55.24 -8.84
CA ALA A 22 9.15 -54.25 -8.50
C ALA A 22 9.87 -53.80 -9.77
N THR A 23 9.53 -52.61 -10.26
CA THR A 23 10.31 -51.92 -11.31
C THR A 23 11.35 -51.03 -10.61
N ALA A 24 12.62 -51.38 -10.77
CA ALA A 24 13.73 -50.55 -10.29
C ALA A 24 13.80 -49.27 -11.12
N VAL A 25 13.42 -48.13 -10.51
CA VAL A 25 13.64 -46.82 -11.08
C VAL A 25 14.99 -46.32 -10.60
N THR A 26 15.93 -46.22 -11.53
CA THR A 26 17.23 -45.57 -11.32
C THR A 26 16.97 -44.04 -11.19
N VAL A 27 17.02 -43.54 -9.98
CA VAL A 27 16.96 -42.06 -9.73
C VAL A 27 18.35 -41.51 -10.00
N THR A 28 18.51 -40.86 -11.13
CA THR A 28 19.69 -40.01 -11.40
C THR A 28 19.56 -38.75 -10.54
N ALA A 29 20.35 -38.67 -9.47
CA ALA A 29 20.44 -37.47 -8.64
C ALA A 29 21.08 -36.34 -9.45
N ALA A 30 20.28 -35.41 -9.93
CA ALA A 30 20.77 -34.11 -10.40
C ALA A 30 21.23 -33.31 -9.18
N PHE A 31 22.54 -33.18 -8.99
CA PHE A 31 23.11 -32.23 -8.06
C PHE A 31 22.75 -30.79 -8.54
N LEU A 32 21.71 -30.20 -7.95
CA LEU A 32 21.52 -28.78 -7.98
C LEU A 32 22.67 -28.16 -7.16
N LEU A 33 23.60 -27.51 -7.84
CA LEU A 33 24.58 -26.62 -7.22
C LEU A 33 23.79 -25.53 -6.49
N SER A 34 23.57 -25.76 -5.19
CA SER A 34 23.21 -24.66 -4.29
C SER A 34 24.38 -23.68 -4.31
N GLY A 35 24.19 -22.54 -4.97
CA GLY A 35 25.14 -21.47 -4.88
C GLY A 35 25.35 -21.14 -3.40
N ALA A 36 26.57 -21.34 -2.90
CA ALA A 36 26.96 -20.91 -1.57
C ALA A 36 26.75 -19.39 -1.51
N ALA A 37 25.87 -18.95 -0.63
CA ALA A 37 25.74 -17.54 -0.30
C ALA A 37 27.10 -17.06 0.21
N ASP A 38 27.60 -15.98 -0.35
CA ASP A 38 28.84 -15.32 0.05
C ASP A 38 28.68 -14.86 1.50
N PRO A 39 29.44 -15.38 2.49
CA PRO A 39 29.23 -15.07 3.92
C PRO A 39 29.66 -13.65 4.32
N GLY A 40 30.02 -12.80 3.35
CA GLY A 40 30.42 -11.40 3.53
C GLY A 40 29.53 -10.38 2.84
N GLY A 41 28.48 -10.77 2.15
CA GLY A 41 27.55 -9.86 1.50
C GLY A 41 26.73 -9.07 2.52
N LYS A 42 26.89 -7.75 2.56
CA LYS A 42 26.03 -6.83 3.33
C LYS A 42 24.58 -7.13 2.91
N ALA A 43 23.71 -7.42 3.87
CA ALA A 43 22.28 -7.62 3.56
C ALA A 43 21.78 -6.47 2.67
N PRO A 44 20.96 -6.74 1.64
CA PRO A 44 20.44 -5.69 0.78
C PRO A 44 19.73 -4.63 1.64
N ALA A 45 19.94 -3.36 1.30
CA ALA A 45 19.31 -2.25 2.01
C ALA A 45 17.78 -2.44 2.04
N CYS A 46 17.17 -2.15 3.18
CA CYS A 46 15.72 -2.21 3.30
C CYS A 46 15.11 -1.03 2.55
N THR A 47 14.40 -1.33 1.47
CA THR A 47 13.58 -0.39 0.71
C THR A 47 12.14 -0.39 1.22
N THR A 48 11.31 0.54 0.74
CA THR A 48 9.89 0.62 1.14
C THR A 48 9.01 -0.39 0.41
N ALA A 49 9.48 -0.99 -0.69
CA ALA A 49 8.84 -2.07 -1.42
C ALA A 49 9.86 -2.83 -2.26
N PRO A 50 9.57 -4.07 -2.72
CA PRO A 50 10.39 -4.77 -3.71
C PRO A 50 10.46 -4.02 -5.04
N SER A 51 11.56 -4.14 -5.77
CA SER A 51 11.77 -3.43 -7.04
C SER A 51 10.79 -3.84 -8.16
N ASP A 52 10.20 -5.03 -8.06
CA ASP A 52 9.17 -5.56 -8.95
C ASP A 52 7.75 -5.36 -8.42
N SER A 53 7.57 -4.51 -7.41
CA SER A 53 6.26 -4.16 -6.86
C SER A 53 5.47 -3.26 -7.80
N PHE A 54 4.13 -3.34 -7.74
CA PHE A 54 3.22 -2.42 -8.40
C PHE A 54 3.50 -0.95 -8.07
N TRP A 55 4.09 -0.66 -6.91
CA TRP A 55 4.50 0.70 -6.55
C TRP A 55 5.51 1.27 -7.54
N HIS A 56 6.45 0.45 -8.01
CA HIS A 56 7.51 0.83 -8.95
C HIS A 56 7.15 0.60 -10.42
N ALA A 57 5.92 0.14 -10.71
CA ALA A 57 5.48 -0.12 -12.07
C ALA A 57 5.23 1.18 -12.84
N PRO A 58 5.96 1.45 -13.95
CA PRO A 58 5.65 2.57 -14.83
C PRO A 58 4.27 2.41 -15.46
N VAL A 59 3.53 3.52 -15.56
CA VAL A 59 2.17 3.54 -16.13
C VAL A 59 2.02 4.56 -17.25
N ASP A 60 3.10 5.25 -17.60
CA ASP A 60 3.16 6.30 -18.61
C ASP A 60 2.77 5.83 -20.02
N GLU A 61 2.96 4.54 -20.32
CA GLU A 61 2.60 3.93 -21.62
C GLU A 61 1.34 3.04 -21.55
N LEU A 62 0.69 2.94 -20.37
CA LEU A 62 -0.53 2.15 -20.26
C LEU A 62 -1.70 2.79 -21.05
N PRO A 63 -2.64 1.97 -21.58
CA PRO A 63 -3.82 2.51 -22.22
C PRO A 63 -4.69 3.30 -21.24
N VAL A 64 -5.31 4.36 -21.73
CA VAL A 64 -6.28 5.13 -20.97
C VAL A 64 -7.49 4.25 -20.67
N HIS A 65 -7.94 4.26 -19.41
CA HIS A 65 -9.10 3.49 -18.99
C HIS A 65 -10.39 4.02 -19.65
N PRO A 66 -11.29 3.16 -20.15
CA PRO A 66 -12.51 3.59 -20.88
C PRO A 66 -13.43 4.52 -20.07
N LYS A 67 -13.36 4.47 -18.74
CA LYS A 67 -14.14 5.34 -17.84
C LYS A 67 -13.34 6.53 -17.31
N SER A 68 -12.15 6.81 -17.85
CA SER A 68 -11.24 7.85 -17.32
C SER A 68 -11.95 9.17 -17.10
N ASP A 69 -12.68 9.68 -18.12
CA ASP A 69 -13.35 10.97 -18.02
C ASP A 69 -14.42 11.00 -16.92
N ARG A 70 -15.11 9.88 -16.69
CA ARG A 70 -16.12 9.77 -15.63
C ARG A 70 -15.48 9.80 -14.24
N TYR A 71 -14.38 9.07 -14.06
CA TYR A 71 -13.64 9.05 -12.81
C TYR A 71 -13.08 10.43 -12.49
N VAL A 72 -12.41 11.07 -13.45
CA VAL A 72 -11.88 12.43 -13.30
C VAL A 72 -13.00 13.43 -12.98
N ALA A 73 -14.13 13.37 -13.68
CA ALA A 73 -15.28 14.23 -13.40
C ALA A 73 -15.84 14.01 -11.99
N SER A 74 -15.92 12.75 -11.52
CA SER A 74 -16.44 12.41 -10.18
C SER A 74 -15.53 12.83 -9.04
N ILE A 75 -14.19 12.83 -9.27
CA ILE A 75 -13.21 13.34 -8.31
C ILE A 75 -13.22 14.87 -8.29
N GLY A 76 -13.47 15.52 -9.45
CA GLY A 76 -13.50 16.98 -9.61
C GLY A 76 -12.48 17.43 -10.66
N ALA A 77 -12.92 17.53 -11.93
CA ALA A 77 -12.04 17.88 -13.05
C ALA A 77 -11.42 19.29 -12.93
N ALA A 78 -12.09 20.22 -12.25
CA ALA A 78 -11.63 21.60 -12.06
C ALA A 78 -10.83 21.80 -10.75
N GLU A 79 -10.90 20.82 -9.84
CA GLU A 79 -10.22 20.90 -8.55
C GLU A 79 -8.70 20.80 -8.72
N PRO A 80 -7.92 21.61 -7.99
CA PRO A 80 -6.48 21.58 -8.06
C PRO A 80 -5.91 20.34 -7.37
N LEU A 81 -4.75 19.88 -7.85
CA LEU A 81 -3.91 18.93 -7.12
C LEU A 81 -3.46 19.58 -5.81
N HIS A 82 -3.54 18.83 -4.72
CA HIS A 82 -3.12 19.31 -3.40
C HIS A 82 -2.03 18.38 -2.83
N PRO A 83 -0.80 18.87 -2.66
CA PRO A 83 0.19 18.16 -1.86
C PRO A 83 -0.20 18.29 -0.38
N ASP A 84 -0.65 17.18 0.22
CA ASP A 84 -1.06 17.13 1.63
C ASP A 84 0.13 16.74 2.51
N PHE A 85 1.23 17.43 2.33
CA PHE A 85 2.48 17.26 3.05
C PHE A 85 3.40 18.47 2.88
N GLY A 86 4.33 18.63 3.81
CA GLY A 86 5.28 19.74 3.74
C GLY A 86 6.10 19.88 5.02
N SER A 87 6.62 21.10 5.22
CA SER A 87 7.38 21.49 6.40
C SER A 87 6.59 22.45 7.29
N GLY A 88 6.91 22.45 8.58
CA GLY A 88 6.33 23.38 9.55
C GLY A 88 4.91 23.01 9.98
N LEU A 89 4.10 24.03 10.24
CA LEU A 89 2.76 23.87 10.78
C LEU A 89 1.72 24.51 9.86
N VAL A 90 0.60 23.82 9.63
CA VAL A 90 -0.61 24.36 9.02
C VAL A 90 -1.68 24.37 10.12
N GLU A 91 -2.24 25.54 10.38
CA GLU A 91 -3.22 25.72 11.48
C GLU A 91 -2.72 25.23 12.84
N GLY A 92 -1.41 25.37 13.07
CA GLY A 92 -0.78 24.96 14.33
C GLY A 92 -0.46 23.46 14.46
N ARG A 93 -0.68 22.66 13.42
CA ARG A 93 -0.38 21.22 13.38
C ARG A 93 0.63 20.89 12.29
N PRO A 94 1.56 19.93 12.50
CA PRO A 94 2.36 19.38 11.41
C PRO A 94 1.43 18.79 10.34
N PHE A 95 1.84 18.79 9.09
CA PHE A 95 1.05 18.17 8.03
C PHE A 95 1.87 17.23 7.15
N GLY A 96 1.21 16.21 6.65
CA GLY A 96 1.83 15.02 6.10
C GLY A 96 1.92 13.89 7.13
N ILE A 97 2.10 12.68 6.66
CA ILE A 97 2.15 11.50 7.52
C ILE A 97 3.56 11.35 8.09
N PRO A 98 3.73 11.37 9.43
CA PRO A 98 5.04 11.20 10.03
C PRO A 98 5.52 9.75 9.89
N VAL A 99 6.77 9.56 9.47
CA VAL A 99 7.42 8.25 9.41
C VAL A 99 8.41 8.14 10.57
N SER A 100 8.16 7.20 11.46
CA SER A 100 9.08 6.86 12.55
C SER A 100 10.03 5.76 12.09
N VAL A 101 11.34 6.03 12.03
CA VAL A 101 12.32 5.06 11.55
C VAL A 101 12.97 4.34 12.73
N SER A 102 13.01 3.00 12.68
CA SER A 102 13.76 2.17 13.62
C SER A 102 14.89 1.42 12.90
N GLU A 103 16.12 1.63 13.37
CA GLU A 103 17.33 0.94 12.89
C GLU A 103 17.66 -0.30 13.74
N THR A 104 16.95 -0.51 14.85
CA THR A 104 17.15 -1.62 15.77
C THR A 104 15.83 -2.31 16.07
N THR A 105 15.86 -3.62 16.30
CA THR A 105 14.66 -4.38 16.64
C THR A 105 14.07 -3.90 17.97
N MET A 106 12.82 -3.43 17.91
CA MET A 106 12.07 -2.99 19.09
C MET A 106 11.31 -4.17 19.72
N PRO A 107 11.03 -4.12 21.04
CA PRO A 107 10.07 -5.05 21.67
C PRO A 107 8.70 -4.95 21.03
N GLU A 108 7.89 -6.01 21.18
CA GLU A 108 6.51 -5.97 20.70
C GLU A 108 5.66 -5.01 21.54
N SER A 109 4.87 -4.23 20.84
CA SER A 109 3.87 -3.33 21.39
C SER A 109 2.52 -4.06 21.52
N LYS A 110 1.77 -3.77 22.58
CA LYS A 110 0.38 -4.24 22.71
C LYS A 110 -0.50 -3.30 21.90
N VAL A 111 -1.21 -3.83 20.93
CA VAL A 111 -2.17 -3.07 20.12
C VAL A 111 -3.54 -3.70 20.26
N SER A 112 -4.54 -2.92 20.69
CA SER A 112 -5.96 -3.28 20.62
C SER A 112 -6.58 -2.59 19.40
N LEU A 113 -7.47 -3.27 18.70
CA LEU A 113 -7.99 -2.86 17.40
C LEU A 113 -9.51 -2.96 17.38
N ASP A 114 -10.19 -1.94 16.82
CA ASP A 114 -11.63 -1.94 16.63
C ASP A 114 -12.04 -2.89 15.50
N TYR A 115 -11.27 -2.90 14.39
CA TYR A 115 -11.47 -3.77 13.22
C TYR A 115 -10.47 -4.95 13.24
N ALA A 116 -10.45 -5.69 14.36
CA ALA A 116 -9.48 -6.77 14.59
C ALA A 116 -9.58 -7.91 13.57
N GLU A 117 -10.77 -8.17 13.02
CA GLU A 117 -11.04 -9.21 12.03
C GLU A 117 -10.42 -8.94 10.67
N GLU A 118 -10.08 -7.68 10.38
CA GLU A 118 -9.44 -7.24 9.13
C GLU A 118 -8.03 -6.68 9.35
N SER A 119 -7.46 -6.93 10.53
CA SER A 119 -6.18 -6.36 10.96
C SER A 119 -5.21 -7.44 11.42
N ASP A 120 -3.91 -7.12 11.43
CA ASP A 120 -2.91 -7.92 12.11
C ASP A 120 -3.05 -7.68 13.62
N THR A 121 -3.34 -8.73 14.40
CA THR A 121 -3.67 -8.60 15.83
C THR A 121 -2.48 -8.66 16.78
N SER A 122 -1.26 -8.92 16.28
CA SER A 122 -0.04 -9.06 17.07
C SER A 122 1.20 -8.83 16.23
N GLY A 123 2.36 -8.68 16.89
CA GLY A 123 3.65 -8.56 16.20
C GLY A 123 4.09 -7.12 15.90
N TYR A 124 3.31 -6.12 16.31
CA TYR A 124 3.69 -4.72 16.14
C TYR A 124 4.92 -4.36 16.98
N ARG A 125 5.82 -3.57 16.38
CA ARG A 125 7.02 -3.06 17.04
C ARG A 125 7.09 -1.55 16.83
N ILE A 126 6.44 -0.82 17.72
CA ILE A 126 6.27 0.62 17.60
C ILE A 126 7.19 1.31 18.61
N PRO A 127 8.11 2.19 18.17
CA PRO A 127 8.97 2.96 19.07
C PRO A 127 8.16 3.76 20.09
N PRO A 128 8.65 3.92 21.33
CA PRO A 128 7.90 4.64 22.36
C PRO A 128 7.70 6.13 22.03
N ASP A 129 8.50 6.68 21.14
CA ASP A 129 8.44 8.05 20.63
C ASP A 129 7.84 8.16 19.22
N ALA A 130 7.24 7.08 18.70
CA ALA A 130 6.57 7.09 17.40
C ALA A 130 5.58 8.26 17.31
N LYS A 131 5.66 8.99 16.21
CA LYS A 131 4.80 10.14 15.97
C LYS A 131 3.40 9.70 15.54
N VAL A 132 2.40 10.49 15.91
CA VAL A 132 1.01 10.39 15.44
C VAL A 132 0.78 11.53 14.46
N GLU A 133 0.15 11.26 13.34
CA GLU A 133 -0.20 12.25 12.33
C GLU A 133 -1.01 13.41 12.94
N ASN A 134 -0.65 14.63 12.57
CA ASN A 134 -1.20 15.87 13.13
C ASN A 134 -1.06 16.01 14.65
N GLY A 135 -0.26 15.15 15.29
CA GLY A 135 -0.02 15.13 16.73
C GLY A 135 -1.01 14.28 17.53
N PRO A 136 -0.68 13.97 18.80
CA PRO A 136 -1.45 13.03 19.62
C PRO A 136 -2.85 13.51 20.03
N ALA A 137 -3.13 14.81 19.89
CA ALA A 137 -4.44 15.41 20.16
C ALA A 137 -5.26 15.65 18.88
N SER A 138 -4.83 15.09 17.74
CA SER A 138 -5.56 15.18 16.48
C SER A 138 -6.94 14.55 16.59
N ASP A 139 -7.89 15.11 15.88
CA ASP A 139 -9.23 14.61 15.63
C ASP A 139 -9.39 14.01 14.20
N GLY A 140 -8.28 13.93 13.45
CA GLY A 140 -8.21 13.29 12.12
C GLY A 140 -7.84 11.81 12.18
N ASP A 141 -7.24 11.33 11.10
CA ASP A 141 -6.97 9.89 10.89
C ASP A 141 -5.90 9.32 11.83
N ARG A 142 -5.06 10.18 12.43
CA ARG A 142 -4.07 9.80 13.45
C ARG A 142 -3.22 8.60 13.04
N HIS A 143 -2.72 8.58 11.80
CA HIS A 143 -1.85 7.50 11.36
C HIS A 143 -0.57 7.44 12.18
N VAL A 144 -0.14 6.21 12.47
CA VAL A 144 1.20 5.89 12.95
C VAL A 144 1.85 5.00 11.93
N VAL A 145 2.96 5.46 11.34
CA VAL A 145 3.72 4.71 10.35
C VAL A 145 5.15 4.51 10.88
N VAL A 146 5.56 3.26 11.00
CA VAL A 146 6.91 2.88 11.43
C VAL A 146 7.63 2.14 10.33
N TRP A 147 8.78 2.62 9.93
CA TRP A 147 9.71 1.91 9.06
C TRP A 147 10.78 1.21 9.88
N ASP A 148 10.61 -0.08 10.13
CA ASP A 148 11.60 -0.92 10.80
C ASP A 148 12.61 -1.44 9.79
N LYS A 149 13.75 -0.75 9.69
CA LYS A 149 14.85 -1.12 8.79
C LYS A 149 15.61 -2.36 9.27
N ALA A 150 15.57 -2.67 10.57
CA ALA A 150 16.24 -3.85 11.11
C ALA A 150 15.55 -5.15 10.65
N LEU A 151 14.21 -5.18 10.69
CA LEU A 151 13.41 -6.32 10.24
C LEU A 151 12.89 -6.16 8.80
N CYS A 152 13.06 -4.97 8.22
CA CYS A 152 12.51 -4.56 6.92
C CYS A 152 10.99 -4.75 6.85
N LYS A 153 10.31 -4.13 7.80
CA LYS A 153 8.85 -4.14 7.91
C LYS A 153 8.31 -2.73 8.05
N SER A 154 7.05 -2.55 7.66
CA SER A 154 6.25 -1.41 8.04
C SER A 154 5.22 -1.86 9.08
N TYR A 155 5.02 -1.05 10.12
CA TYR A 155 3.92 -1.20 11.08
C TYR A 155 3.07 0.05 10.96
N GLU A 156 1.81 -0.10 10.63
CA GLU A 156 0.92 0.99 10.30
C GLU A 156 -0.38 0.87 11.08
N LEU A 157 -0.80 1.98 11.70
CA LEU A 157 -2.06 2.07 12.46
C LEU A 157 -2.90 3.24 11.94
N PHE A 158 -4.21 3.06 11.89
CA PHE A 158 -5.22 4.08 11.66
C PHE A 158 -5.95 4.38 12.98
N ASP A 159 -6.32 5.64 13.19
CA ASP A 159 -7.00 6.15 14.38
C ASP A 159 -6.26 5.74 15.67
N ALA A 160 -4.94 5.94 15.67
CA ALA A 160 -4.07 5.46 16.72
C ALA A 160 -4.08 6.37 17.95
N GLU A 161 -4.21 5.74 19.12
CA GLU A 161 -4.14 6.40 20.42
C GLU A 161 -3.17 5.67 21.34
N ARG A 162 -2.27 6.43 21.97
CA ARG A 162 -1.30 5.89 22.92
C ARG A 162 -1.99 5.63 24.27
N GLN A 163 -1.94 4.40 24.74
CA GLN A 163 -2.53 3.96 26.01
C GLN A 163 -1.53 3.93 27.18
N GLY A 164 -0.32 4.43 26.96
CA GLY A 164 0.77 4.46 27.94
C GLY A 164 1.76 3.29 27.81
N GLY A 165 3.00 3.50 28.20
CA GLY A 165 4.07 2.54 27.97
C GLY A 165 4.23 2.22 26.48
N SER A 166 4.21 0.93 26.13
CA SER A 166 4.23 0.44 24.74
C SER A 166 2.85 -0.02 24.25
N ALA A 167 1.77 0.42 24.90
CA ALA A 167 0.41 0.04 24.53
C ALA A 167 -0.26 1.09 23.64
N TRP A 168 -1.01 0.62 22.65
CA TRP A 168 -1.76 1.41 21.69
C TRP A 168 -3.17 0.88 21.53
N HIS A 169 -4.10 1.78 21.23
CA HIS A 169 -5.39 1.46 20.67
C HIS A 169 -5.47 2.06 19.26
N ALA A 170 -6.10 1.36 18.32
CA ALA A 170 -6.27 1.88 16.97
C ALA A 170 -7.55 1.33 16.34
N GLY A 171 -8.07 2.01 15.33
CA GLY A 171 -9.19 1.53 14.52
C GLY A 171 -8.79 0.26 13.79
N SER A 172 -7.77 0.35 12.96
CA SER A 172 -7.19 -0.78 12.22
C SER A 172 -5.67 -0.75 12.23
N GLY A 173 -5.05 -1.86 11.83
CA GLY A 173 -3.61 -1.93 11.74
C GLY A 173 -3.10 -3.02 10.80
N ALA A 174 -1.92 -2.78 10.26
CA ALA A 174 -1.28 -3.69 9.32
C ALA A 174 0.23 -3.80 9.51
N ILE A 175 0.77 -4.97 9.20
CA ILE A 175 2.20 -5.26 9.20
C ILE A 175 2.59 -5.73 7.81
N PHE A 176 3.45 -4.97 7.14
CA PHE A 176 3.94 -5.33 5.82
C PHE A 176 5.40 -5.77 5.87
N ASP A 177 5.70 -6.90 5.23
CA ASP A 177 7.08 -7.28 4.92
C ASP A 177 7.51 -6.55 3.64
N LEU A 178 8.40 -5.58 3.78
CA LEU A 178 8.84 -4.72 2.68
C LEU A 178 9.77 -5.45 1.67
N ARG A 179 10.09 -6.72 1.92
CA ARG A 179 10.79 -7.60 0.97
C ARG A 179 9.84 -8.50 0.19
N SER A 180 8.54 -8.41 0.45
CA SER A 180 7.51 -9.28 -0.12
C SER A 180 6.51 -8.49 -0.94
N ASN A 181 6.07 -9.08 -2.05
CA ASN A 181 4.94 -8.59 -2.82
C ASN A 181 3.60 -9.23 -2.40
N ALA A 182 3.56 -9.99 -1.30
CA ALA A 182 2.31 -10.55 -0.81
C ALA A 182 1.33 -9.43 -0.45
N LEU A 183 0.13 -9.48 -1.02
CA LEU A 183 -0.96 -8.59 -0.67
C LEU A 183 -1.66 -9.11 0.60
N ARG A 184 -2.39 -8.22 1.28
CA ARG A 184 -3.25 -8.61 2.40
C ARG A 184 -4.34 -9.59 1.95
N PRO A 185 -4.96 -10.35 2.86
CA PRO A 185 -6.12 -11.17 2.53
C PRO A 185 -7.19 -10.35 1.80
N ASP A 186 -7.91 -10.99 0.89
CA ASP A 186 -9.00 -10.36 0.15
C ASP A 186 -10.10 -9.87 1.09
N GLY A 187 -10.56 -8.64 0.92
CA GLY A 187 -11.53 -7.99 1.79
C GLY A 187 -10.95 -7.38 3.07
N TRP A 188 -9.63 -7.48 3.32
CA TRP A 188 -9.01 -6.87 4.49
C TRP A 188 -8.57 -5.43 4.25
N THR A 189 -8.92 -4.55 5.17
CA THR A 189 -8.37 -3.19 5.24
C THR A 189 -6.90 -3.20 5.71
N SER A 190 -6.30 -2.03 5.79
CA SER A 190 -5.01 -1.79 6.47
C SER A 190 -5.16 -0.54 7.35
N ALA A 191 -4.10 0.21 7.58
CA ALA A 191 -4.20 1.59 8.03
C ALA A 191 -4.67 2.53 6.92
N ASP A 192 -4.77 2.03 5.69
CA ASP A 192 -5.29 2.70 4.50
C ASP A 192 -6.55 1.99 4.02
N ALA A 193 -7.58 2.72 3.61
CA ALA A 193 -8.89 2.16 3.26
C ALA A 193 -8.84 1.14 2.13
N ALA A 194 -7.88 1.27 1.20
CA ALA A 194 -7.68 0.32 0.10
C ALA A 194 -7.03 -1.02 0.51
N GLY A 195 -6.65 -1.20 1.78
CA GLY A 195 -5.89 -2.37 2.22
C GLY A 195 -4.45 -2.38 1.71
N LEU A 196 -3.89 -1.22 1.36
CA LEU A 196 -2.53 -1.04 0.89
C LEU A 196 -1.61 -0.54 2.03
N ALA A 197 -0.30 -0.64 1.83
CA ALA A 197 0.66 -0.01 2.72
C ALA A 197 0.73 1.50 2.47
N ILE A 198 0.78 2.30 3.54
CA ILE A 198 0.94 3.75 3.44
C ILE A 198 2.39 4.11 3.07
N LEU A 199 3.37 3.54 3.77
CA LEU A 199 4.79 3.90 3.65
C LEU A 199 5.32 3.94 2.21
N PRO A 200 5.13 2.92 1.35
CA PRO A 200 5.66 2.93 -0.01
C PRO A 200 4.92 3.90 -0.96
N GLY A 201 3.75 4.39 -0.56
CA GLY A 201 2.94 5.33 -1.34
C GLY A 201 3.13 6.81 -0.96
N LEU A 202 3.95 7.11 0.05
CA LEU A 202 4.22 8.49 0.45
C LEU A 202 5.25 9.15 -0.48
N ALA A 203 4.98 10.39 -0.94
CA ALA A 203 6.04 11.24 -1.44
C ALA A 203 7.03 11.53 -0.31
N ARG A 204 8.30 11.14 -0.46
CA ARG A 204 9.31 11.33 0.59
C ARG A 204 10.32 12.40 0.23
N TYR A 205 10.68 13.19 1.26
CA TYR A 205 11.59 14.33 1.08
C TYR A 205 12.94 13.92 0.50
N GLU A 206 13.56 12.85 1.04
CA GLU A 206 14.90 12.43 0.59
C GLU A 206 14.91 12.05 -0.90
N GLU A 207 13.84 11.47 -1.41
CA GLU A 207 13.70 11.11 -2.82
C GLU A 207 13.54 12.38 -3.68
N ALA A 208 12.67 13.29 -3.28
CA ALA A 208 12.46 14.55 -3.97
C ALA A 208 13.70 15.45 -3.94
N ALA A 209 14.42 15.49 -2.82
CA ALA A 209 15.70 16.19 -2.69
C ALA A 209 16.80 15.56 -3.56
N GLY A 210 16.75 14.22 -3.74
CA GLY A 210 17.58 13.49 -4.71
C GLY A 210 17.15 13.69 -6.16
N GLY A 211 16.08 14.44 -6.41
CA GLY A 211 15.57 14.79 -7.73
C GLY A 211 14.69 13.73 -8.38
N ARG A 212 14.32 12.64 -7.68
CA ARG A 212 13.56 11.54 -8.26
C ARG A 212 12.77 10.74 -7.22
N ILE A 213 11.48 10.55 -7.51
CA ILE A 213 10.62 9.60 -6.81
C ILE A 213 10.31 8.46 -7.81
N ASP A 214 10.66 7.23 -7.44
CA ASP A 214 10.60 6.06 -8.34
C ASP A 214 9.43 5.14 -8.04
N HIS A 215 8.33 5.69 -7.56
CA HIS A 215 7.13 4.91 -7.23
C HIS A 215 5.86 5.75 -7.41
N ALA A 216 4.70 5.06 -7.44
CA ALA A 216 3.40 5.70 -7.42
C ALA A 216 3.13 6.34 -6.05
N ILE A 217 2.35 7.42 -6.07
CA ILE A 217 1.96 8.13 -4.86
C ILE A 217 0.49 7.79 -4.55
N ARG A 218 0.14 7.63 -3.26
CA ARG A 218 -1.25 7.45 -2.85
C ARG A 218 -2.03 8.76 -2.98
N ILE A 219 -3.33 8.66 -3.31
CA ILE A 219 -4.22 9.81 -3.46
C ILE A 219 -5.56 9.53 -2.80
N THR A 220 -6.19 10.58 -2.25
CA THR A 220 -7.55 10.52 -1.77
C THR A 220 -8.55 11.04 -2.82
N VAL A 221 -9.78 10.53 -2.72
CA VAL A 221 -10.91 10.93 -3.56
C VAL A 221 -12.13 11.20 -2.68
N PRO A 222 -13.03 12.16 -3.04
CA PRO A 222 -14.17 12.50 -2.18
C PRO A 222 -15.16 11.34 -1.99
N ARG A 223 -15.27 10.48 -2.99
CA ARG A 223 -16.17 9.32 -2.97
C ARG A 223 -15.59 8.21 -3.85
N SER A 224 -15.70 6.98 -3.40
CA SER A 224 -15.32 5.79 -4.15
C SER A 224 -16.53 4.87 -4.39
N ASP A 225 -16.42 4.00 -5.38
CA ASP A 225 -17.36 2.89 -5.60
C ASP A 225 -17.25 1.83 -4.50
N GLN A 226 -18.31 1.05 -4.27
CA GLN A 226 -18.31 -0.13 -3.40
C GLN A 226 -17.53 -1.31 -4.02
N SER A 227 -16.41 -1.02 -4.65
CA SER A 227 -15.53 -2.01 -5.26
C SER A 227 -14.08 -1.61 -5.15
N TYR A 228 -13.20 -2.53 -5.43
CA TYR A 228 -11.78 -2.29 -5.57
C TYR A 228 -11.23 -3.05 -6.76
N VAL A 229 -10.11 -2.58 -7.26
CA VAL A 229 -9.32 -3.24 -8.31
C VAL A 229 -7.92 -3.49 -7.79
N TRP A 230 -7.27 -4.52 -8.34
CA TRP A 230 -5.87 -4.77 -8.02
C TRP A 230 -5.04 -3.47 -8.18
N PRO A 231 -4.14 -3.14 -7.24
CA PRO A 231 -3.63 -3.97 -6.13
C PRO A 231 -4.42 -3.85 -4.81
N ALA A 232 -5.48 -3.04 -4.74
CA ALA A 232 -6.27 -2.90 -3.52
C ALA A 232 -6.91 -4.23 -3.09
N ARG A 233 -7.20 -4.33 -1.79
CA ARG A 233 -7.78 -5.51 -1.15
C ARG A 233 -9.09 -5.21 -0.44
N HIS A 234 -9.42 -3.93 -0.28
CA HIS A 234 -10.61 -3.49 0.43
C HIS A 234 -11.25 -2.29 -0.29
N GLN A 235 -12.53 -2.07 -0.06
CA GLN A 235 -13.31 -0.96 -0.57
C GLN A 235 -13.74 -0.03 0.59
N ALA A 236 -14.00 1.25 0.31
CA ALA A 236 -14.52 2.19 1.29
C ALA A 236 -15.73 2.98 0.75
N GLY A 237 -16.31 2.55 -0.36
CA GLY A 237 -17.48 3.20 -0.96
C GLY A 237 -18.76 2.91 -0.20
N GLN A 238 -19.65 3.90 -0.14
CA GLN A 238 -20.96 3.77 0.51
C GLN A 238 -22.08 3.32 -0.45
N ALA A 239 -21.82 3.34 -1.74
CA ALA A 239 -22.78 2.98 -2.77
C ALA A 239 -22.11 2.32 -3.97
N ALA A 240 -22.80 1.36 -4.59
CA ALA A 240 -22.40 0.78 -5.86
C ALA A 240 -22.70 1.78 -6.98
N ASP A 241 -21.70 2.53 -7.39
CA ASP A 241 -21.78 3.53 -8.46
C ASP A 241 -20.54 3.45 -9.34
N SER A 242 -20.64 2.77 -10.45
CA SER A 242 -19.54 2.55 -11.38
C SER A 242 -19.05 3.80 -12.11
N SER A 243 -19.61 4.98 -11.83
CA SER A 243 -19.08 6.28 -12.25
C SER A 243 -18.03 6.82 -11.28
N LEU A 244 -17.98 6.28 -10.05
CA LEU A 244 -16.99 6.60 -9.04
C LEU A 244 -15.74 5.73 -9.20
N PRO A 245 -14.57 6.22 -8.82
CA PRO A 245 -13.35 5.44 -8.84
C PRO A 245 -13.40 4.31 -7.81
N PRO A 246 -13.02 3.07 -8.16
CA PRO A 246 -12.79 2.02 -7.17
C PRO A 246 -11.48 2.27 -6.41
N MET A 247 -11.34 1.73 -5.20
CA MET A 247 -10.05 1.66 -4.52
C MET A 247 -9.04 0.88 -5.39
N GLY A 248 -7.78 1.30 -5.39
CA GLY A 248 -6.75 0.72 -6.25
C GLY A 248 -6.68 1.27 -7.67
N LEU A 249 -7.64 2.11 -8.09
CA LEU A 249 -7.59 2.73 -9.42
C LEU A 249 -6.29 3.50 -9.61
N ARG A 250 -5.65 3.29 -10.76
CA ARG A 250 -4.44 4.01 -11.13
C ARG A 250 -4.78 5.21 -12.03
N LEU A 251 -4.26 6.38 -11.65
CA LEU A 251 -4.30 7.56 -12.52
C LEU A 251 -2.88 8.06 -12.76
N ARG A 252 -2.68 8.85 -13.82
CA ARG A 252 -1.41 9.53 -14.10
C ARG A 252 -1.63 10.96 -14.55
N LEU A 253 -0.64 11.82 -14.30
CA LEU A 253 -0.57 13.13 -14.93
C LEU A 253 -0.30 12.92 -16.42
N LYS A 254 -1.08 13.57 -17.30
CA LYS A 254 -0.95 13.43 -18.75
C LYS A 254 0.44 13.85 -19.23
N SER A 255 0.99 13.13 -20.19
CA SER A 255 2.31 13.44 -20.79
C SER A 255 2.38 14.85 -21.40
N SER A 256 1.24 15.38 -21.90
CA SER A 256 1.14 16.70 -22.52
C SER A 256 1.26 17.88 -21.52
N VAL A 257 1.12 17.62 -20.20
CA VAL A 257 1.25 18.68 -19.19
C VAL A 257 2.70 19.12 -19.08
N ASP A 258 2.97 20.42 -19.21
CA ASP A 258 4.31 20.96 -19.06
C ASP A 258 4.71 21.05 -17.58
N THR A 259 5.79 20.39 -17.21
CA THR A 259 6.38 20.36 -15.86
C THR A 259 7.76 21.02 -15.80
N SER A 260 8.24 21.59 -16.92
CA SER A 260 9.61 22.12 -17.06
C SER A 260 9.88 23.33 -16.17
N GLY A 261 8.85 24.12 -15.88
CA GLY A 261 8.95 25.33 -15.05
C GLY A 261 8.87 25.08 -13.55
N LEU A 262 8.68 23.83 -13.11
CA LEU A 262 8.58 23.54 -11.69
C LEU A 262 9.93 23.60 -10.97
N ALA A 263 9.90 24.05 -9.73
CA ALA A 263 11.06 23.97 -8.83
C ALA A 263 11.42 22.51 -8.50
N PRO A 264 12.67 22.20 -8.12
CA PRO A 264 13.19 20.83 -8.08
C PRO A 264 12.36 19.82 -7.31
N GLN A 265 11.88 20.14 -6.09
CA GLN A 265 11.08 19.21 -5.29
C GLN A 265 9.70 18.94 -5.95
N ALA A 266 9.01 19.98 -6.39
CA ALA A 266 7.74 19.84 -7.11
C ALA A 266 7.92 19.08 -8.44
N LYS A 267 9.05 19.32 -9.12
CA LYS A 267 9.35 18.62 -10.38
C LYS A 267 9.53 17.12 -10.15
N ALA A 268 10.25 16.71 -9.11
CA ALA A 268 10.43 15.29 -8.78
C ALA A 268 9.08 14.60 -8.53
N VAL A 269 8.17 15.27 -7.80
CA VAL A 269 6.79 14.79 -7.60
C VAL A 269 6.05 14.69 -8.93
N ALA A 270 6.04 15.76 -9.74
CA ALA A 270 5.31 15.78 -11.02
C ALA A 270 5.82 14.73 -12.00
N ASP A 271 7.13 14.49 -12.06
CA ASP A 271 7.73 13.45 -12.90
C ASP A 271 7.28 12.04 -12.44
N ALA A 272 7.18 11.81 -11.12
CA ALA A 272 6.62 10.57 -10.58
C ALA A 272 5.13 10.42 -10.94
N LEU A 273 4.34 11.49 -10.84
CA LEU A 273 2.93 11.50 -11.24
C LEU A 273 2.72 11.15 -12.72
N LYS A 274 3.66 11.54 -13.59
CA LYS A 274 3.63 11.15 -15.00
C LYS A 274 4.01 9.69 -15.21
N LYS A 275 5.10 9.25 -14.60
CA LYS A 275 5.70 7.95 -14.86
C LYS A 275 5.02 6.83 -14.11
N TYR A 276 4.84 7.01 -12.79
CA TYR A 276 4.28 6.00 -11.91
C TYR A 276 2.83 6.29 -11.53
N GLY A 277 2.39 7.53 -11.69
CA GLY A 277 1.03 7.96 -11.39
C GLY A 277 0.68 7.94 -9.91
N VAL A 278 -0.62 7.91 -9.65
CA VAL A 278 -1.20 7.81 -8.32
C VAL A 278 -2.11 6.59 -8.20
N ILE A 279 -2.30 6.10 -6.97
CA ILE A 279 -3.24 5.02 -6.63
C ILE A 279 -4.29 5.57 -5.69
N VAL A 280 -5.57 5.36 -6.03
CA VAL A 280 -6.69 5.68 -5.12
C VAL A 280 -6.61 4.74 -3.93
N ALA A 281 -6.31 5.31 -2.76
CA ALA A 281 -5.98 4.56 -1.56
C ALA A 281 -6.99 4.82 -0.43
N ASP A 282 -7.64 6.00 -0.44
CA ASP A 282 -8.59 6.37 0.60
C ASP A 282 -9.64 7.37 0.08
N ASN A 283 -10.71 7.56 0.88
CA ASN A 283 -11.64 8.67 0.73
C ASN A 283 -11.12 9.88 1.51
N GLY A 284 -11.35 11.08 0.98
CA GLY A 284 -10.89 12.33 1.58
C GLY A 284 -11.15 13.51 0.65
N SER A 285 -10.35 14.55 0.76
CA SER A 285 -10.45 15.69 -0.15
C SER A 285 -10.05 15.31 -1.59
N PRO A 286 -10.61 15.98 -2.62
CA PRO A 286 -10.32 15.69 -4.01
C PRO A 286 -8.85 16.00 -4.35
N TRP A 287 -8.17 15.08 -5.02
CA TRP A 287 -6.81 15.24 -5.52
C TRP A 287 -5.74 15.54 -4.46
N TYR A 288 -5.95 15.10 -3.20
CA TYR A 288 -4.93 15.19 -2.17
C TYR A 288 -3.94 14.03 -2.33
N ILE A 289 -2.70 14.36 -2.75
CA ILE A 289 -1.59 13.41 -2.77
C ILE A 289 -0.89 13.44 -1.42
N THR A 290 -0.54 12.26 -0.92
CA THR A 290 0.00 12.11 0.43
C THR A 290 1.53 12.01 0.40
N GLY A 291 2.17 12.62 1.37
CA GLY A 291 3.62 12.54 1.56
C GLY A 291 4.00 12.55 3.04
N GLU A 292 5.29 12.40 3.30
CA GLU A 292 5.79 12.44 4.66
C GLU A 292 5.86 13.86 5.23
N GLU A 293 5.59 14.00 6.53
CA GLU A 293 5.96 15.18 7.31
C GLU A 293 7.49 15.27 7.36
N ASN A 294 8.07 16.32 6.77
CA ASN A 294 9.52 16.50 6.82
C ASN A 294 9.91 17.97 6.77
N ALA A 295 10.78 18.40 7.68
CA ALA A 295 11.26 19.79 7.77
C ALA A 295 12.08 20.24 6.55
N GLY A 296 12.53 19.33 5.71
CA GLY A 296 13.30 19.64 4.50
C GLY A 296 12.44 20.08 3.32
N TRP A 297 11.13 19.87 3.35
CA TRP A 297 10.26 20.35 2.28
C TRP A 297 10.26 21.87 2.19
N ASP A 298 10.30 22.38 0.97
CA ASP A 298 10.06 23.80 0.65
C ASP A 298 8.62 23.93 0.16
N ASN A 299 7.75 24.43 1.04
CA ASN A 299 6.32 24.58 0.75
C ASN A 299 6.06 25.49 -0.47
N ALA A 300 6.91 26.51 -0.69
CA ALA A 300 6.78 27.38 -1.85
C ALA A 300 7.06 26.64 -3.17
N GLN A 301 7.96 25.65 -3.15
CA GLN A 301 8.15 24.77 -4.30
C GLN A 301 6.94 23.86 -4.50
N LEU A 302 6.43 23.23 -3.43
CA LEU A 302 5.26 22.34 -3.48
C LEU A 302 4.01 23.04 -3.98
N ASP A 303 3.84 24.33 -3.69
CA ASP A 303 2.72 25.13 -4.18
C ASP A 303 2.61 25.17 -5.70
N GLY A 304 3.72 24.98 -6.43
CA GLY A 304 3.72 24.83 -7.87
C GLY A 304 2.88 23.66 -8.40
N LEU A 305 2.69 22.60 -7.59
CA LEU A 305 1.85 21.46 -7.95
C LEU A 305 0.36 21.81 -8.00
N LYS A 306 -0.08 22.83 -7.26
CA LYS A 306 -1.49 23.29 -7.24
C LYS A 306 -1.95 23.91 -8.57
N ALA A 307 -1.03 24.17 -9.50
CA ALA A 307 -1.37 24.59 -10.86
C ALA A 307 -2.03 23.47 -11.68
N PHE A 308 -1.76 22.21 -11.35
CA PHE A 308 -2.40 21.07 -11.99
C PHE A 308 -3.82 20.87 -11.48
N LYS A 309 -4.71 20.45 -12.36
CA LYS A 309 -6.12 20.19 -12.06
C LYS A 309 -6.46 18.73 -12.33
N GLY A 310 -7.60 18.29 -11.82
CA GLY A 310 -8.11 16.96 -12.13
C GLY A 310 -8.17 16.68 -13.63
N SER A 311 -8.52 17.69 -14.46
CA SER A 311 -8.52 17.57 -15.93
C SER A 311 -7.16 17.28 -16.57
N ASP A 312 -6.07 17.50 -15.85
CA ASP A 312 -4.70 17.18 -16.29
C ASP A 312 -4.33 15.72 -16.04
N PHE A 313 -5.18 14.99 -15.33
CA PHE A 313 -5.02 13.56 -15.07
C PHE A 313 -5.90 12.70 -15.96
N GLU A 314 -5.53 11.44 -16.07
CA GLU A 314 -6.29 10.40 -16.72
C GLU A 314 -6.15 9.08 -15.97
N ALA A 315 -7.23 8.30 -15.87
CA ALA A 315 -7.17 6.94 -15.36
C ALA A 315 -6.60 6.01 -16.43
N VAL A 316 -5.79 5.03 -16.01
CA VAL A 316 -5.18 4.05 -16.90
C VAL A 316 -5.67 2.64 -16.58
N ASP A 317 -5.68 1.78 -17.58
CA ASP A 317 -5.96 0.35 -17.40
C ASP A 317 -4.67 -0.35 -16.94
N ALA A 318 -4.60 -0.61 -15.64
CA ALA A 318 -3.48 -1.30 -15.01
C ALA A 318 -3.70 -2.81 -14.87
N SER A 319 -4.80 -3.37 -15.39
CA SER A 319 -5.14 -4.80 -15.24
C SER A 319 -4.06 -5.73 -15.80
N GLY A 320 -3.39 -5.31 -16.88
CA GLY A 320 -2.28 -6.05 -17.49
C GLY A 320 -0.99 -6.13 -16.66
N LEU A 321 -0.90 -5.39 -15.56
CA LEU A 321 0.25 -5.46 -14.64
C LEU A 321 0.14 -6.63 -13.66
N GLN A 322 -1.06 -7.05 -13.33
CA GLN A 322 -1.32 -8.09 -12.35
C GLN A 322 -0.82 -9.46 -12.83
N GLN A 323 0.08 -10.09 -12.09
CA GLN A 323 0.57 -11.44 -12.37
C GLN A 323 -0.24 -12.53 -11.64
N ALA A 324 -0.62 -12.25 -10.39
CA ALA A 324 -1.37 -13.17 -9.56
C ALA A 324 -2.32 -12.40 -8.63
N PRO A 325 -3.47 -13.00 -8.25
CA PRO A 325 -4.48 -12.32 -7.44
C PRO A 325 -3.96 -11.78 -6.10
N ASP A 326 -3.10 -12.55 -5.42
CA ASP A 326 -2.62 -12.24 -4.07
C ASP A 326 -1.18 -11.69 -4.05
N SER A 327 -0.69 -11.23 -5.20
CA SER A 327 0.64 -10.66 -5.34
C SER A 327 0.61 -9.26 -5.93
N GLY A 328 1.39 -8.36 -5.34
CA GLY A 328 1.69 -7.04 -5.89
C GLY A 328 2.88 -7.03 -6.86
N ALA A 329 3.45 -8.19 -7.19
CA ALA A 329 4.51 -8.29 -8.18
C ALA A 329 3.99 -8.01 -9.59
N VAL A 330 4.80 -7.32 -10.39
CA VAL A 330 4.54 -7.04 -11.80
C VAL A 330 5.61 -7.65 -12.69
N ALA A 331 5.24 -8.00 -13.93
CA ALA A 331 6.19 -8.51 -14.92
C ALA A 331 7.23 -7.44 -15.25
N PRO A 332 8.50 -7.81 -15.44
CA PRO A 332 9.48 -6.94 -16.07
C PRO A 332 8.97 -6.51 -17.46
N ARG A 333 9.09 -5.24 -17.76
CA ARG A 333 8.76 -4.66 -19.06
C ARG A 333 10.03 -4.35 -19.83
#